data_be89558c75fbbc46b18211b461352d91
#
_entry.id   be89558c75fbbc46b18211b461352d91
#
_cell.length_a   1.000
_cell.length_b   1.000
_cell.length_c   1.000
_cell.angle_alpha   90.00
_cell.angle_beta   90.00
_cell.angle_gamma   90.00
#
_symmetry.space_group_name_H-M   'P 1'
#
loop_
_entity.id
_entity.type
_entity.pdbx_description
1 polymer ?
#
loop_
_entity_poly.entity_id
_entity_poly.type
_entity_poly.pdbx_seq_one_letter_code
_entity_poly.pdbx_strand_id
1 'polypeptide(L)'
;FLPPTIDPIAAQRWQQAAPPVAPWLHEEVGRRMQERLQWMAAPPAVWCHWHALRGGVQTHDLIAQRYPQAQCYVVEETAAAQQAAQARWASPWWQPWRAGKLQVAMPPELGANMLWANMLLHTQANPLALLRRWHAAVAVDGFVMFSCLGPQTVQTLHQLYATLGWPPAGHSFTDMHDWGDMLIQTGFAEPVMDMETITLSFATPQRLLQELRELGRNLHPQRFAGLRGQQWRDRLLHAVDQHLRLPDGQLGISFEIVYGHAFKAAPRSARQWKKNRADLR
;
A
#
# COMPACT_ATOMS: atom_id res chain seq x y z
N PHE A 1 -5.63 -20.20 -1.37
CA PHE A 1 -6.02 -19.19 -0.36
C PHE A 1 -6.56 -17.96 -1.08
N LEU A 2 -7.75 -17.52 -0.74
CA LEU A 2 -8.33 -16.30 -1.31
C LEU A 2 -8.17 -15.18 -0.28
N PRO A 3 -7.63 -14.00 -0.69
CA PRO A 3 -7.54 -12.84 0.19
C PRO A 3 -8.93 -12.41 0.66
N PRO A 4 -9.03 -11.56 1.70
CA PRO A 4 -10.28 -11.10 2.24
C PRO A 4 -11.19 -10.57 1.13
N THR A 5 -12.45 -10.87 1.26
CA THR A 5 -13.49 -10.60 0.27
C THR A 5 -13.67 -9.09 0.10
N ILE A 6 -13.06 -8.55 -0.93
CA ILE A 6 -13.30 -7.18 -1.42
C ILE A 6 -14.26 -7.29 -2.60
N ASP A 7 -15.29 -6.45 -2.62
CA ASP A 7 -16.14 -6.29 -3.79
C ASP A 7 -15.33 -5.70 -4.95
N PRO A 8 -15.07 -6.45 -6.04
CA PRO A 8 -14.21 -5.99 -7.12
C PRO A 8 -14.74 -4.75 -7.84
N ILE A 9 -16.08 -4.59 -7.91
CA ILE A 9 -16.70 -3.41 -8.51
C ILE A 9 -16.47 -2.17 -7.63
N ALA A 10 -16.58 -2.32 -6.31
CA ALA A 10 -16.28 -1.22 -5.39
C ALA A 10 -14.80 -0.85 -5.43
N ALA A 11 -13.91 -1.83 -5.46
CA ALA A 11 -12.47 -1.61 -5.58
C ALA A 11 -12.11 -0.87 -6.86
N GLN A 12 -12.65 -1.30 -8.01
CA GLN A 12 -12.44 -0.62 -9.29
C GLN A 12 -12.96 0.81 -9.28
N ARG A 13 -14.18 1.04 -8.76
CA ARG A 13 -14.75 2.40 -8.64
C ARG A 13 -13.90 3.28 -7.74
N TRP A 14 -13.40 2.74 -6.64
CA TRP A 14 -12.52 3.48 -5.75
C TRP A 14 -11.22 3.83 -6.45
N GLN A 15 -10.58 2.88 -7.11
CA GLN A 15 -9.34 3.12 -7.86
C GLN A 15 -9.47 4.23 -8.91
N GLN A 16 -10.64 4.30 -9.59
CA GLN A 16 -10.92 5.36 -10.57
C GLN A 16 -11.26 6.72 -9.94
N ALA A 17 -11.91 6.73 -8.77
CA ALA A 17 -12.40 7.94 -8.11
C ALA A 17 -11.45 8.47 -7.02
N ALA A 18 -10.46 7.70 -6.59
CA ALA A 18 -9.53 8.11 -5.55
C ALA A 18 -8.73 9.35 -6.00
N PRO A 19 -8.67 10.40 -5.17
CA PRO A 19 -7.85 11.57 -5.48
C PRO A 19 -6.39 11.17 -5.68
N PRO A 20 -5.68 11.72 -6.66
CA PRO A 20 -4.26 11.48 -6.89
C PRO A 20 -3.40 12.28 -5.89
N VAL A 21 -3.73 12.16 -4.61
CA VAL A 21 -3.07 12.86 -3.49
C VAL A 21 -2.95 11.88 -2.34
N ALA A 22 -1.77 11.80 -1.74
CA ALA A 22 -1.53 10.95 -0.58
C ALA A 22 -2.21 11.54 0.66
N PRO A 23 -2.99 10.73 1.42
CA PRO A 23 -3.40 11.08 2.76
C PRO A 23 -2.18 11.21 3.69
N TRP A 24 -2.33 11.98 4.78
CA TRP A 24 -1.25 12.15 5.74
C TRP A 24 -0.69 10.81 6.26
N LEU A 25 -1.55 9.85 6.58
CA LEU A 25 -1.12 8.53 7.06
C LEU A 25 -0.25 7.79 6.03
N HIS A 26 -0.53 7.92 4.74
CA HIS A 26 0.30 7.29 3.70
C HIS A 26 1.70 7.91 3.65
N GLU A 27 1.82 9.23 3.79
CA GLU A 27 3.13 9.90 3.85
C GLU A 27 3.90 9.48 5.10
N GLU A 28 3.26 9.41 6.26
CA GLU A 28 3.89 8.98 7.50
C GLU A 28 4.34 7.51 7.45
N VAL A 29 3.49 6.62 6.93
CA VAL A 29 3.85 5.20 6.72
C VAL A 29 5.02 5.07 5.75
N GLY A 30 4.97 5.81 4.64
CA GLY A 30 6.06 5.84 3.68
C GLY A 30 7.37 6.34 4.27
N ARG A 31 7.33 7.41 5.09
CA ARG A 31 8.49 7.94 5.82
C ARG A 31 9.11 6.88 6.73
N ARG A 32 8.30 6.15 7.50
CA ARG A 32 8.78 5.05 8.36
C ARG A 32 9.32 3.87 7.56
N MET A 33 8.65 3.53 6.45
CA MET A 33 9.09 2.44 5.59
C MET A 33 10.44 2.77 4.91
N GLN A 34 10.67 4.02 4.48
CA GLN A 34 11.93 4.41 3.85
C GLN A 34 13.13 4.35 4.82
N GLU A 35 12.93 4.51 6.13
CA GLU A 35 13.99 4.34 7.13
C GLU A 35 14.54 2.90 7.11
N ARG A 36 13.70 1.91 6.81
CA ARG A 36 14.09 0.50 6.69
C ARG A 36 15.03 0.22 5.50
N LEU A 37 15.11 1.12 4.53
CA LEU A 37 16.07 1.01 3.41
C LEU A 37 17.54 1.10 3.86
N GLN A 38 17.82 1.56 5.08
CA GLN A 38 19.18 1.54 5.64
C GLN A 38 19.75 0.13 5.82
N TRP A 39 18.88 -0.87 5.91
CA TRP A 39 19.25 -2.27 6.07
C TRP A 39 19.47 -3.00 4.73
N MET A 40 19.17 -2.34 3.60
CA MET A 40 19.40 -2.92 2.27
C MET A 40 20.87 -2.77 1.89
N ALA A 41 21.50 -3.91 1.54
CA ALA A 41 22.95 -3.99 1.35
C ALA A 41 23.45 -3.18 0.15
N ALA A 42 22.67 -3.03 -0.92
CA ALA A 42 23.07 -2.34 -2.13
C ALA A 42 22.06 -1.26 -2.55
N PRO A 43 22.53 -0.05 -2.92
CA PRO A 43 21.64 0.96 -3.48
C PRO A 43 21.10 0.50 -4.85
N PRO A 44 19.80 0.70 -5.15
CA PRO A 44 19.25 0.35 -6.46
C PRO A 44 19.78 1.30 -7.53
N ALA A 45 20.17 0.76 -8.69
CA ALA A 45 20.46 1.57 -9.87
C ALA A 45 19.17 2.02 -10.58
N VAL A 46 18.12 1.19 -10.49
CA VAL A 46 16.79 1.45 -11.03
C VAL A 46 15.76 1.11 -9.97
N TRP A 47 14.84 2.03 -9.70
CA TRP A 47 13.71 1.76 -8.81
C TRP A 47 12.38 2.14 -9.44
N CYS A 48 11.33 1.46 -9.01
CA CYS A 48 9.98 1.67 -9.46
C CYS A 48 9.10 2.07 -8.29
N HIS A 49 8.42 3.22 -8.37
CA HIS A 49 7.40 3.62 -7.41
C HIS A 49 6.02 3.30 -7.97
N TRP A 50 5.40 2.29 -7.41
CA TRP A 50 4.07 1.87 -7.81
C TRP A 50 3.01 2.67 -7.05
N HIS A 51 2.12 3.35 -7.79
CA HIS A 51 1.04 4.17 -7.25
C HIS A 51 1.55 5.39 -6.43
N ALA A 52 2.53 6.10 -6.98
CA ALA A 52 3.33 7.08 -6.27
C ALA A 52 2.56 8.30 -5.74
N LEU A 53 1.58 8.79 -6.51
CA LEU A 53 0.80 9.98 -6.12
C LEU A 53 0.01 9.73 -4.84
N ARG A 54 -0.60 8.55 -4.71
CA ARG A 54 -1.39 8.22 -3.55
C ARG A 54 -0.56 7.51 -2.47
N GLY A 55 0.50 6.82 -2.87
CA GLY A 55 1.43 6.16 -1.95
C GLY A 55 2.30 7.12 -1.15
N GLY A 56 2.56 8.33 -1.66
CA GLY A 56 3.32 9.35 -0.96
C GLY A 56 4.32 10.06 -1.85
N VAL A 57 4.05 11.33 -2.16
CA VAL A 57 4.93 12.19 -2.94
C VAL A 57 6.13 12.65 -2.13
N GLN A 58 5.94 12.99 -0.84
CA GLN A 58 7.05 13.35 0.04
C GLN A 58 7.98 12.15 0.26
N THR A 59 7.43 10.97 0.41
CA THR A 59 8.22 9.73 0.48
C THR A 59 8.98 9.47 -0.81
N HIS A 60 8.36 9.71 -1.98
CA HIS A 60 9.06 9.65 -3.26
C HIS A 60 10.29 10.55 -3.27
N ASP A 61 10.14 11.80 -2.84
CA ASP A 61 11.24 12.77 -2.78
C ASP A 61 12.36 12.32 -1.82
N LEU A 62 12.02 11.71 -0.67
CA LEU A 62 13.00 11.14 0.27
C LEU A 62 13.81 10.00 -0.36
N ILE A 63 13.15 9.10 -1.10
CA ILE A 63 13.83 7.99 -1.79
C ILE A 63 14.72 8.51 -2.92
N ALA A 64 14.24 9.47 -3.70
CA ALA A 64 15.00 10.10 -4.76
C ALA A 64 16.25 10.84 -4.23
N GLN A 65 16.15 11.49 -3.05
CA GLN A 65 17.28 12.10 -2.37
C GLN A 65 18.27 11.05 -1.84
N ARG A 66 17.77 9.91 -1.35
CA ARG A 66 18.62 8.81 -0.88
C ARG A 66 19.41 8.15 -2.01
N TYR A 67 18.82 8.05 -3.21
CA TYR A 67 19.41 7.42 -4.38
C TYR A 67 19.49 8.38 -5.58
N PRO A 68 20.28 9.46 -5.49
CA PRO A 68 20.25 10.56 -6.48
C PRO A 68 20.76 10.17 -7.86
N GLN A 69 21.45 9.03 -7.97
CA GLN A 69 21.95 8.51 -9.26
C GLN A 69 21.02 7.45 -9.87
N ALA A 70 20.06 6.96 -9.12
CA ALA A 70 19.16 5.91 -9.59
C ALA A 70 18.15 6.46 -10.61
N GLN A 71 17.86 5.65 -11.62
CA GLN A 71 16.73 5.89 -12.51
C GLN A 71 15.43 5.50 -11.80
N CYS A 72 14.40 6.32 -11.92
CA CYS A 72 13.09 6.08 -11.33
C CYS A 72 12.02 5.85 -12.39
N TYR A 73 11.17 4.84 -12.17
CA TYR A 73 9.93 4.65 -12.90
C TYR A 73 8.74 4.88 -11.94
N VAL A 74 7.80 5.70 -12.36
CA VAL A 74 6.53 5.92 -11.64
C VAL A 74 5.42 5.20 -12.39
N VAL A 75 4.75 4.28 -11.72
CA VAL A 75 3.65 3.50 -12.29
C VAL A 75 2.33 3.93 -11.66
N GLU A 76 1.44 4.45 -12.49
CA GLU A 76 0.06 4.78 -12.12
C GLU A 76 -0.90 3.98 -13.00
N GLU A 77 -2.00 3.50 -12.43
CA GLU A 77 -2.89 2.55 -13.08
C GLU A 77 -4.06 3.19 -13.85
N THR A 78 -4.37 4.47 -13.56
CA THR A 78 -5.44 5.20 -14.26
C THR A 78 -4.87 6.30 -15.15
N ALA A 79 -5.54 6.58 -16.28
CA ALA A 79 -5.12 7.65 -17.19
C ALA A 79 -5.05 9.02 -16.49
N ALA A 80 -6.00 9.30 -15.59
CA ALA A 80 -6.01 10.53 -14.81
C ALA A 80 -4.80 10.63 -13.86
N ALA A 81 -4.45 9.54 -13.17
CA ALA A 81 -3.27 9.51 -12.31
C ALA A 81 -1.98 9.59 -13.12
N GLN A 82 -1.91 8.94 -14.28
CA GLN A 82 -0.76 9.04 -15.18
C GLN A 82 -0.54 10.48 -15.65
N GLN A 83 -1.59 11.18 -16.06
CA GLN A 83 -1.52 12.60 -16.45
C GLN A 83 -1.08 13.48 -15.26
N ALA A 84 -1.63 13.25 -14.07
CA ALA A 84 -1.25 14.00 -12.88
C ALA A 84 0.22 13.74 -12.50
N ALA A 85 0.68 12.50 -12.61
CA ALA A 85 2.09 12.13 -12.38
C ALA A 85 3.02 12.77 -13.41
N GLN A 86 2.66 12.74 -14.69
CA GLN A 86 3.41 13.42 -15.75
C GLN A 86 3.51 14.92 -15.48
N ALA A 87 2.41 15.58 -15.11
CA ALA A 87 2.42 16.99 -14.76
C ALA A 87 3.26 17.29 -13.51
N ARG A 88 3.22 16.42 -12.50
CA ARG A 88 3.96 16.56 -11.23
C ARG A 88 5.47 16.46 -11.42
N TRP A 89 5.92 15.51 -12.23
CA TRP A 89 7.34 15.21 -12.43
C TRP A 89 7.86 15.63 -13.81
N ALA A 90 7.14 16.51 -14.52
CA ALA A 90 7.61 17.10 -15.76
C ALA A 90 8.97 17.79 -15.54
N SER A 91 9.97 17.37 -16.30
CA SER A 91 11.25 18.06 -16.26
C SER A 91 11.12 19.43 -16.94
N PRO A 92 11.46 20.53 -16.27
CA PRO A 92 11.49 21.83 -16.93
C PRO A 92 12.46 21.82 -18.11
N TRP A 93 12.11 22.45 -19.22
CA TRP A 93 12.91 22.49 -20.44
C TRP A 93 14.34 23.05 -20.23
N TRP A 94 14.53 23.86 -19.16
CA TRP A 94 15.84 24.42 -18.78
C TRP A 94 16.70 23.49 -17.90
N GLN A 95 16.21 22.30 -17.56
CA GLN A 95 16.95 21.30 -16.79
C GLN A 95 17.04 19.96 -17.55
N PRO A 96 17.63 19.94 -18.76
CA PRO A 96 17.69 18.73 -19.58
C PRO A 96 18.46 17.57 -18.93
N TRP A 97 19.36 17.86 -17.97
CA TRP A 97 20.08 16.83 -17.22
C TRP A 97 19.20 16.05 -16.22
N ARG A 98 17.99 16.56 -15.90
CA ARG A 98 16.98 15.83 -15.13
C ARG A 98 16.07 14.99 -16.03
N ALA A 99 16.01 15.33 -17.30
CA ALA A 99 15.24 14.57 -18.27
C ALA A 99 15.82 13.15 -18.39
N GLY A 100 14.96 12.14 -18.17
CA GLY A 100 15.34 10.74 -18.27
C GLY A 100 15.66 10.04 -16.93
N LYS A 101 15.92 10.76 -15.84
CA LYS A 101 16.09 10.14 -14.51
C LYS A 101 14.77 9.64 -13.91
N LEU A 102 13.65 10.25 -14.27
CA LEU A 102 12.31 9.83 -13.86
C LEU A 102 11.43 9.67 -15.09
N GLN A 103 10.75 8.55 -15.18
CA GLN A 103 9.81 8.23 -16.26
C GLN A 103 8.48 7.78 -15.67
N VAL A 104 7.37 8.38 -16.13
CA VAL A 104 6.02 7.92 -15.78
C VAL A 104 5.62 6.83 -16.77
N ALA A 105 6.06 5.61 -16.50
CA ALA A 105 5.90 4.43 -17.33
C ALA A 105 6.17 3.16 -16.53
N MET A 106 5.78 2.01 -17.08
CA MET A 106 6.26 0.72 -16.57
C MET A 106 7.78 0.59 -16.80
N PRO A 107 8.54 0.10 -15.80
CA PRO A 107 9.93 -0.27 -16.04
C PRO A 107 10.02 -1.38 -17.10
N PRO A 108 11.15 -1.55 -17.77
CA PRO A 108 11.42 -2.75 -18.56
C PRO A 108 11.18 -4.01 -17.72
N GLU A 109 10.81 -5.10 -18.39
CA GLU A 109 10.71 -6.40 -17.71
C GLU A 109 12.05 -6.75 -17.06
N LEU A 110 12.02 -7.22 -15.80
CA LEU A 110 13.21 -7.50 -14.99
C LEU A 110 14.17 -6.29 -14.84
N GLY A 111 13.63 -5.06 -14.94
CA GLY A 111 14.46 -3.86 -14.98
C GLY A 111 14.63 -3.15 -13.62
N ALA A 112 13.74 -3.36 -12.66
CA ALA A 112 13.78 -2.64 -11.39
C ALA A 112 14.56 -3.41 -10.30
N ASN A 113 15.63 -2.83 -9.76
CA ASN A 113 16.33 -3.40 -8.59
C ASN A 113 15.51 -3.25 -7.31
N MET A 114 14.69 -2.21 -7.21
CA MET A 114 13.75 -2.00 -6.11
C MET A 114 12.38 -1.65 -6.67
N LEU A 115 11.34 -2.32 -6.18
CA LEU A 115 9.96 -1.90 -6.35
C LEU A 115 9.41 -1.44 -5.03
N TRP A 116 8.91 -0.23 -5.00
CA TRP A 116 8.32 0.43 -3.85
C TRP A 116 6.82 0.62 -4.03
N ALA A 117 6.00 0.13 -3.08
CA ALA A 117 4.55 0.26 -3.11
C ALA A 117 4.01 0.54 -1.71
N ASN A 118 3.60 1.76 -1.46
CA ASN A 118 3.11 2.18 -0.14
C ASN A 118 1.59 2.21 -0.11
N MET A 119 1.00 1.57 0.91
CA MET A 119 -0.43 1.62 1.24
C MET A 119 -1.37 1.24 0.07
N LEU A 120 -1.06 0.17 -0.66
CA LEU A 120 -1.79 -0.23 -1.86
C LEU A 120 -2.49 -1.60 -1.74
N LEU A 121 -1.79 -2.64 -1.28
CA LEU A 121 -2.27 -4.03 -1.37
C LEU A 121 -3.61 -4.27 -0.69
N HIS A 122 -3.90 -3.60 0.40
CA HIS A 122 -5.14 -3.76 1.16
C HIS A 122 -6.41 -3.28 0.43
N THR A 123 -6.27 -2.62 -0.72
CA THR A 123 -7.39 -2.18 -1.57
C THR A 123 -7.58 -3.05 -2.81
N GLN A 124 -6.72 -4.04 -3.02
CA GLN A 124 -6.71 -4.87 -4.23
C GLN A 124 -7.65 -6.05 -4.11
N ALA A 125 -8.61 -6.15 -5.03
CA ALA A 125 -9.51 -7.30 -5.11
C ALA A 125 -8.79 -8.59 -5.56
N ASN A 126 -7.69 -8.47 -6.31
CA ASN A 126 -6.85 -9.59 -6.73
C ASN A 126 -5.36 -9.26 -6.49
N PRO A 127 -4.89 -9.34 -5.23
CA PRO A 127 -3.51 -9.01 -4.90
C PRO A 127 -2.49 -9.96 -5.54
N LEU A 128 -2.83 -11.22 -5.76
CA LEU A 128 -1.93 -12.16 -6.44
C LEU A 128 -1.60 -11.72 -7.87
N ALA A 129 -2.58 -11.16 -8.60
CA ALA A 129 -2.33 -10.62 -9.93
C ALA A 129 -1.37 -9.43 -9.88
N LEU A 130 -1.51 -8.54 -8.88
CA LEU A 130 -0.61 -7.40 -8.69
C LEU A 130 0.79 -7.87 -8.29
N LEU A 131 0.91 -8.80 -7.36
CA LEU A 131 2.20 -9.35 -6.93
C LEU A 131 2.96 -10.04 -8.09
N ARG A 132 2.25 -10.74 -9.00
CA ARG A 132 2.87 -11.30 -10.22
C ARG A 132 3.40 -10.20 -11.15
N ARG A 133 2.67 -9.09 -11.31
CA ARG A 133 3.14 -7.92 -12.08
C ARG A 133 4.38 -7.30 -11.45
N TRP A 134 4.41 -7.19 -10.13
CA TRP A 134 5.58 -6.72 -9.39
C TRP A 134 6.77 -7.64 -9.59
N HIS A 135 6.54 -8.96 -9.47
CA HIS A 135 7.58 -9.95 -9.70
C HIS A 135 8.15 -9.88 -11.14
N ALA A 136 7.31 -9.65 -12.15
CA ALA A 136 7.76 -9.48 -13.53
C ALA A 136 8.62 -8.21 -13.71
N ALA A 137 8.29 -7.12 -13.01
CA ALA A 137 9.01 -5.85 -13.10
C ALA A 137 10.35 -5.85 -12.35
N VAL A 138 10.46 -6.61 -11.24
CA VAL A 138 11.66 -6.68 -10.40
C VAL A 138 12.75 -7.51 -11.07
N ALA A 139 13.99 -7.00 -11.07
CA ALA A 139 15.18 -7.69 -11.55
C ALA A 139 15.53 -8.91 -10.69
N VAL A 140 16.30 -9.84 -11.23
CA VAL A 140 16.94 -10.89 -10.41
C VAL A 140 17.84 -10.21 -9.38
N ASP A 141 17.82 -10.71 -8.14
CA ASP A 141 18.48 -10.14 -6.96
C ASP A 141 17.94 -8.76 -6.55
N GLY A 142 16.91 -8.25 -7.23
CA GLY A 142 16.14 -7.10 -6.80
C GLY A 142 15.11 -7.47 -5.74
N PHE A 143 14.45 -6.46 -5.17
CA PHE A 143 13.46 -6.66 -4.12
C PHE A 143 12.21 -5.79 -4.29
N VAL A 144 11.12 -6.25 -3.71
CA VAL A 144 9.92 -5.45 -3.46
C VAL A 144 9.94 -4.98 -2.00
N MET A 145 9.54 -3.74 -1.76
CA MET A 145 9.23 -3.20 -0.43
C MET A 145 7.86 -2.54 -0.47
N PHE A 146 6.99 -2.94 0.44
CA PHE A 146 5.61 -2.45 0.45
C PHE A 146 5.07 -2.26 1.85
N SER A 147 3.98 -1.52 1.95
CA SER A 147 3.16 -1.44 3.15
C SER A 147 1.68 -1.58 2.82
N CYS A 148 0.91 -2.03 3.79
CA CYS A 148 -0.54 -2.10 3.71
C CYS A 148 -1.17 -2.07 5.10
N LEU A 149 -2.51 -2.02 5.16
CA LEU A 149 -3.26 -2.14 6.40
C LEU A 149 -3.39 -3.61 6.80
N GLY A 150 -3.26 -3.86 8.11
CA GLY A 150 -3.43 -5.17 8.74
C GLY A 150 -4.78 -5.34 9.46
N PRO A 151 -5.08 -6.56 9.95
CA PRO A 151 -6.41 -6.95 10.44
C PRO A 151 -6.90 -6.18 11.66
N GLN A 152 -6.01 -5.60 12.47
CA GLN A 152 -6.41 -4.80 13.64
C GLN A 152 -6.76 -3.34 13.31
N THR A 153 -6.70 -2.95 12.03
CA THR A 153 -7.05 -1.61 11.58
C THR A 153 -8.52 -1.30 11.88
N VAL A 154 -8.76 -0.14 12.50
CA VAL A 154 -10.08 0.42 12.85
C VAL A 154 -11.03 -0.54 13.59
N GLN A 155 -10.49 -1.45 14.38
CA GLN A 155 -11.27 -2.47 15.10
C GLN A 155 -12.36 -1.89 15.99
N THR A 156 -12.09 -0.78 16.67
CA THR A 156 -13.10 -0.08 17.51
C THR A 156 -14.31 0.36 16.69
N LEU A 157 -14.09 0.79 15.44
CA LEU A 157 -15.20 1.16 14.55
C LEU A 157 -15.96 -0.08 14.06
N HIS A 158 -15.29 -1.19 13.76
CA HIS A 158 -15.93 -2.45 13.41
C HIS A 158 -16.81 -2.96 14.55
N GLN A 159 -16.30 -2.94 15.79
CA GLN A 159 -17.04 -3.32 16.99
C GLN A 159 -18.26 -2.42 17.22
N LEU A 160 -18.11 -1.10 17.05
CA LEU A 160 -19.21 -0.15 17.16
C LEU A 160 -20.34 -0.47 16.18
N TYR A 161 -20.00 -0.72 14.91
CA TYR A 161 -21.00 -1.08 13.90
C TYR A 161 -21.70 -2.40 14.22
N ALA A 162 -20.96 -3.41 14.69
CA ALA A 162 -21.53 -4.70 15.10
C ALA A 162 -22.48 -4.54 16.28
N THR A 163 -22.12 -3.78 17.33
CA THR A 163 -22.94 -3.51 18.50
C THR A 163 -24.26 -2.80 18.13
N LEU A 164 -24.21 -1.92 17.12
CA LEU A 164 -25.39 -1.19 16.66
C LEU A 164 -26.21 -1.95 15.61
N GLY A 165 -25.82 -3.19 15.27
CA GLY A 165 -26.50 -4.00 14.26
C GLY A 165 -26.42 -3.40 12.84
N TRP A 166 -25.39 -2.60 12.57
CA TRP A 166 -25.20 -2.00 11.26
C TRP A 166 -24.41 -2.92 10.33
N PRO A 167 -24.59 -2.80 8.98
CA PRO A 167 -23.74 -3.47 8.02
C PRO A 167 -22.26 -3.16 8.24
N PRO A 168 -21.33 -4.05 7.84
CA PRO A 168 -19.90 -3.89 8.12
C PRO A 168 -19.35 -2.50 7.82
N ALA A 169 -18.55 -1.96 8.75
CA ALA A 169 -17.92 -0.64 8.62
C ALA A 169 -16.84 -0.59 7.50
N GLY A 170 -16.18 -1.69 7.28
CA GLY A 170 -15.12 -1.88 6.30
C GLY A 170 -14.95 -3.34 5.92
N HIS A 171 -14.11 -3.63 4.94
CA HIS A 171 -13.68 -4.99 4.63
C HIS A 171 -12.59 -5.44 5.62
N SER A 172 -12.39 -6.76 5.72
CA SER A 172 -11.31 -7.34 6.51
C SER A 172 -9.99 -7.18 5.77
N PHE A 173 -8.93 -6.89 6.52
CA PHE A 173 -7.58 -6.78 5.97
C PHE A 173 -6.83 -8.12 6.12
N THR A 174 -5.92 -8.37 5.20
CA THR A 174 -5.11 -9.59 5.16
C THR A 174 -4.02 -9.55 6.22
N ASP A 175 -3.81 -10.68 6.88
CA ASP A 175 -2.74 -10.87 7.86
C ASP A 175 -1.34 -10.88 7.20
N MET A 176 -0.32 -10.53 7.99
CA MET A 176 1.05 -10.46 7.48
C MET A 176 1.60 -11.82 7.02
N HIS A 177 1.17 -12.92 7.65
CA HIS A 177 1.59 -14.27 7.25
C HIS A 177 1.01 -14.65 5.89
N ASP A 178 -0.25 -14.32 5.66
CA ASP A 178 -0.90 -14.52 4.36
C ASP A 178 -0.24 -13.70 3.25
N TRP A 179 0.22 -12.49 3.55
CA TRP A 179 1.01 -11.69 2.61
C TRP A 179 2.35 -12.36 2.29
N GLY A 180 3.03 -12.90 3.31
CA GLY A 180 4.26 -13.68 3.15
C GLY A 180 4.06 -14.89 2.23
N ASP A 181 2.99 -15.65 2.45
CA ASP A 181 2.64 -16.82 1.64
C ASP A 181 2.33 -16.43 0.17
N MET A 182 1.60 -15.33 -0.04
CA MET A 182 1.31 -14.82 -1.39
C MET A 182 2.58 -14.36 -2.12
N LEU A 183 3.54 -13.78 -1.42
CA LEU A 183 4.86 -13.43 -1.99
C LEU A 183 5.59 -14.68 -2.47
N ILE A 184 5.67 -15.71 -1.64
CA ILE A 184 6.29 -17.00 -2.01
C ILE A 184 5.55 -17.63 -3.20
N GLN A 185 4.23 -17.66 -3.16
CA GLN A 185 3.40 -18.21 -4.23
C GLN A 185 3.61 -17.49 -5.58
N THR A 186 3.95 -16.21 -5.55
CA THR A 186 4.19 -15.41 -6.77
C THR A 186 5.65 -15.42 -7.22
N GLY A 187 6.53 -16.14 -6.52
CA GLY A 187 7.93 -16.38 -6.92
C GLY A 187 8.96 -15.51 -6.20
N PHE A 188 8.54 -14.66 -5.26
CA PHE A 188 9.48 -14.00 -4.37
C PHE A 188 10.06 -14.96 -3.34
N ALA A 189 11.22 -14.63 -2.81
CA ALA A 189 11.94 -15.40 -1.82
C ALA A 189 12.21 -14.56 -0.57
N GLU A 190 12.40 -15.25 0.56
CA GLU A 190 12.81 -14.65 1.82
C GLU A 190 11.93 -13.46 2.26
N PRO A 191 10.59 -13.63 2.31
CA PRO A 191 9.73 -12.55 2.74
C PRO A 191 10.00 -12.23 4.22
N VAL A 192 10.27 -10.96 4.50
CA VAL A 192 10.37 -10.43 5.86
C VAL A 192 9.20 -9.49 6.08
N MET A 193 8.45 -9.77 7.14
CA MET A 193 7.25 -9.03 7.50
C MET A 193 7.42 -8.40 8.88
N ASP A 194 6.94 -7.17 9.03
CA ASP A 194 6.95 -6.41 10.27
C ASP A 194 5.62 -5.67 10.41
N MET A 195 5.24 -5.33 11.63
CA MET A 195 4.00 -4.60 11.86
C MET A 195 4.13 -3.59 13.00
N GLU A 196 3.39 -2.51 12.90
CA GLU A 196 3.24 -1.54 13.98
C GLU A 196 1.82 -0.99 14.03
N THR A 197 1.44 -0.41 15.15
CA THR A 197 0.17 0.28 15.32
C THR A 197 0.38 1.79 15.37
N ILE A 198 -0.35 2.52 14.52
CA ILE A 198 -0.40 3.98 14.53
C ILE A 198 -1.79 4.39 15.00
N THR A 199 -1.88 5.15 16.10
CA THR A 199 -3.15 5.70 16.59
C THR A 199 -3.22 7.18 16.23
N LEU A 200 -4.30 7.56 15.56
CA LEU A 200 -4.61 8.96 15.26
C LEU A 200 -5.63 9.49 16.26
N SER A 201 -5.41 10.71 16.73
CA SER A 201 -6.28 11.40 17.66
C SER A 201 -7.00 12.58 17.00
N PHE A 202 -8.26 12.77 17.31
CA PHE A 202 -9.11 13.79 16.71
C PHE A 202 -9.93 14.53 17.77
N ALA A 203 -10.09 15.83 17.59
CA ALA A 203 -10.92 16.64 18.49
C ALA A 203 -12.42 16.40 18.30
N THR A 204 -12.86 16.03 17.07
CA THR A 204 -14.28 15.89 16.72
C THR A 204 -14.55 14.64 15.88
N PRO A 205 -15.75 14.02 16.00
CA PRO A 205 -16.16 12.90 15.16
C PRO A 205 -16.15 13.24 13.65
N GLN A 206 -16.48 14.49 13.31
CA GLN A 206 -16.49 14.96 11.91
C GLN A 206 -15.10 14.86 11.30
N ARG A 207 -14.06 15.30 12.04
CA ARG A 207 -12.69 15.26 11.56
C ARG A 207 -12.18 13.81 11.43
N LEU A 208 -12.50 12.94 12.40
CA LEU A 208 -12.18 11.52 12.31
C LEU A 208 -12.83 10.88 11.07
N LEU A 209 -14.13 11.10 10.84
CA LEU A 209 -14.80 10.54 9.66
C LEU A 209 -14.29 11.13 8.34
N GLN A 210 -13.83 12.38 8.34
CA GLN A 210 -13.19 12.98 7.17
C GLN A 210 -11.87 12.27 6.84
N GLU A 211 -11.02 12.03 7.84
CA GLU A 211 -9.76 11.30 7.66
C GLU A 211 -9.99 9.90 7.07
N LEU A 212 -10.94 9.16 7.62
CA LEU A 212 -11.31 7.84 7.10
C LEU A 212 -11.77 7.90 5.62
N ARG A 213 -12.45 8.96 5.21
CA ARG A 213 -12.85 9.17 3.81
C ARG A 213 -11.69 9.49 2.90
N GLU A 214 -10.69 10.20 3.39
CA GLU A 214 -9.47 10.51 2.65
C GLU A 214 -8.62 9.25 2.44
N LEU A 215 -8.57 8.38 3.47
CA LEU A 215 -7.84 7.11 3.42
C LEU A 215 -8.48 6.11 2.46
N GLY A 216 -9.82 5.99 2.43
CA GLY A 216 -10.43 4.97 1.59
C GLY A 216 -11.94 4.97 1.55
N ARG A 217 -12.47 3.85 1.08
CA ARG A 217 -13.89 3.53 1.04
C ARG A 217 -14.13 2.13 1.58
N ASN A 218 -15.34 1.91 2.07
CA ASN A 218 -15.76 0.57 2.45
C ASN A 218 -15.92 -0.32 1.22
N LEU A 219 -15.03 -1.29 1.07
CA LEU A 219 -15.03 -2.23 -0.06
C LEU A 219 -15.70 -3.58 0.30
N HIS A 220 -16.33 -3.69 1.48
CA HIS A 220 -16.97 -4.92 1.91
C HIS A 220 -18.17 -5.28 0.99
N PRO A 221 -18.33 -6.55 0.56
CA PRO A 221 -19.46 -6.95 -0.29
C PRO A 221 -20.84 -6.70 0.35
N GLN A 222 -20.93 -6.84 1.67
CA GLN A 222 -22.15 -6.63 2.45
C GLN A 222 -22.27 -5.20 3.01
N ARG A 223 -21.49 -4.24 2.51
CA ARG A 223 -21.66 -2.84 2.90
C ARG A 223 -23.07 -2.34 2.59
N PHE A 224 -23.49 -1.32 3.27
CA PHE A 224 -24.73 -0.65 2.92
C PHE A 224 -24.63 -0.06 1.50
N ALA A 225 -25.46 -0.54 0.59
CA ALA A 225 -25.36 -0.21 -0.85
C ALA A 225 -26.04 1.10 -1.24
N GLY A 226 -26.89 1.68 -0.36
CA GLY A 226 -27.66 2.89 -0.63
C GLY A 226 -27.02 4.17 -0.11
N LEU A 227 -27.71 5.27 -0.35
CA LEU A 227 -27.40 6.55 0.30
C LEU A 227 -27.96 6.58 1.72
N ARG A 228 -27.15 7.06 2.65
CA ARG A 228 -27.56 7.24 4.05
C ARG A 228 -27.91 8.72 4.27
N GLY A 229 -29.11 8.95 4.84
CA GLY A 229 -29.59 10.30 5.13
C GLY A 229 -28.90 10.98 6.31
N GLN A 230 -29.27 12.22 6.57
CA GLN A 230 -28.71 13.05 7.64
C GLN A 230 -28.91 12.42 9.03
N GLN A 231 -30.09 11.88 9.32
CA GLN A 231 -30.36 11.22 10.62
C GLN A 231 -29.40 10.07 10.90
N TRP A 232 -29.06 9.27 9.89
CA TRP A 232 -28.07 8.22 10.07
C TRP A 232 -26.67 8.79 10.34
N ARG A 233 -26.30 9.85 9.62
CA ARG A 233 -25.03 10.55 9.85
C ARG A 233 -24.92 11.08 11.28
N ASP A 234 -25.98 11.71 11.78
CA ASP A 234 -26.01 12.28 13.13
C ASP A 234 -25.92 11.17 14.19
N ARG A 235 -26.60 10.04 13.97
CA ARG A 235 -26.46 8.85 14.82
C ARG A 235 -25.05 8.28 14.83
N LEU A 236 -24.37 8.23 13.65
CA LEU A 236 -22.99 7.78 13.56
C LEU A 236 -22.05 8.74 14.32
N LEU A 237 -22.18 10.04 14.12
CA LEU A 237 -21.37 11.04 14.82
C LEU A 237 -21.52 10.93 16.32
N HIS A 238 -22.76 10.79 16.81
CA HIS A 238 -23.04 10.60 18.22
C HIS A 238 -22.43 9.30 18.77
N ALA A 239 -22.58 8.20 18.05
CA ALA A 239 -22.02 6.91 18.45
C ALA A 239 -20.48 6.93 18.48
N VAL A 240 -19.82 7.54 17.48
CA VAL A 240 -18.38 7.73 17.46
C VAL A 240 -17.92 8.57 18.64
N ASP A 241 -18.63 9.66 18.94
CA ASP A 241 -18.32 10.55 20.07
C ASP A 241 -18.39 9.84 21.42
N GLN A 242 -19.35 8.95 21.59
CA GLN A 242 -19.54 8.20 22.84
C GLN A 242 -18.58 7.03 23.03
N HIS A 243 -18.20 6.33 21.94
CA HIS A 243 -17.51 5.05 22.06
C HIS A 243 -16.03 5.06 21.68
N LEU A 244 -15.54 6.12 20.99
CA LEU A 244 -14.15 6.20 20.55
C LEU A 244 -13.31 7.21 21.33
N ARG A 245 -13.79 7.69 22.48
CA ARG A 245 -13.02 8.62 23.32
C ARG A 245 -11.91 7.89 24.06
N LEU A 246 -10.72 8.47 23.98
CA LEU A 246 -9.56 8.09 24.76
C LEU A 246 -9.61 8.73 26.16
N PRO A 247 -8.77 8.26 27.11
CA PRO A 247 -8.71 8.83 28.45
C PRO A 247 -8.40 10.33 28.53
N ASP A 248 -7.71 10.88 27.51
CA ASP A 248 -7.40 12.30 27.37
C ASP A 248 -8.57 13.13 26.81
N GLY A 249 -9.72 12.51 26.53
CA GLY A 249 -10.90 13.15 25.98
C GLY A 249 -10.89 13.33 24.47
N GLN A 250 -9.82 13.00 23.76
CA GLN A 250 -9.79 12.97 22.29
C GLN A 250 -10.45 11.70 21.75
N LEU A 251 -10.81 11.72 20.48
CA LEU A 251 -11.27 10.52 19.77
C LEU A 251 -10.10 9.81 19.15
N GLY A 252 -9.93 8.51 19.43
CA GLY A 252 -8.82 7.71 18.92
C GLY A 252 -9.27 6.65 17.93
N ILE A 253 -8.47 6.46 16.88
CA ILE A 253 -8.64 5.33 15.98
C ILE A 253 -7.27 4.78 15.60
N SER A 254 -7.12 3.45 15.67
CA SER A 254 -5.84 2.77 15.43
C SER A 254 -5.81 2.09 14.10
N PHE A 255 -4.66 2.15 13.47
CA PHE A 255 -4.34 1.49 12.21
C PHE A 255 -3.16 0.55 12.43
N GLU A 256 -3.33 -0.71 12.13
CA GLU A 256 -2.25 -1.66 12.05
C GLU A 256 -1.60 -1.54 10.67
N ILE A 257 -0.32 -1.28 10.64
CA ILE A 257 0.47 -1.15 9.42
C ILE A 257 1.34 -2.38 9.29
N VAL A 258 1.20 -3.08 8.19
CA VAL A 258 2.07 -4.19 7.80
C VAL A 258 3.12 -3.66 6.82
N TYR A 259 4.37 -3.94 7.09
CA TYR A 259 5.50 -3.70 6.20
C TYR A 259 6.03 -5.04 5.71
N GLY A 260 6.34 -5.11 4.43
CA GLY A 260 6.91 -6.31 3.85
C GLY A 260 8.00 -5.99 2.84
N HIS A 261 9.03 -6.85 2.81
CA HIS A 261 9.95 -6.90 1.70
C HIS A 261 10.27 -8.35 1.34
N ALA A 262 10.59 -8.58 0.08
CA ALA A 262 10.99 -9.90 -0.40
C ALA A 262 11.87 -9.75 -1.64
N PHE A 263 12.79 -10.70 -1.82
CA PHE A 263 13.74 -10.68 -2.94
C PHE A 263 13.23 -11.52 -4.11
N LYS A 264 13.68 -11.19 -5.31
CA LYS A 264 13.51 -12.05 -6.47
C LYS A 264 14.77 -12.88 -6.66
N ALA A 265 14.69 -14.14 -6.24
CA ALA A 265 15.82 -15.07 -6.41
C ALA A 265 16.08 -15.41 -7.88
N ALA A 266 17.35 -15.67 -8.21
CA ALA A 266 17.70 -16.22 -9.50
C ALA A 266 16.98 -17.57 -9.74
N PRO A 267 16.52 -17.87 -10.95
CA PRO A 267 15.97 -19.18 -11.27
C PRO A 267 16.99 -20.28 -10.91
N ARG A 268 16.58 -21.23 -10.10
CA ARG A 268 17.47 -22.36 -9.78
C ARG A 268 17.77 -23.13 -11.05
N SER A 269 19.05 -23.14 -11.46
CA SER A 269 19.46 -23.91 -12.64
C SER A 269 19.25 -25.41 -12.37
N ALA A 270 18.80 -26.14 -13.39
CA ALA A 270 18.62 -27.60 -13.31
C ALA A 270 19.88 -28.37 -12.90
N ARG A 271 21.07 -27.76 -13.00
CA ARG A 271 22.35 -28.30 -12.51
C ARG A 271 22.48 -28.30 -10.98
N GLN A 272 21.91 -27.33 -10.28
CA GLN A 272 21.96 -27.28 -8.81
C GLN A 272 21.10 -28.38 -8.16
N TRP A 273 20.00 -28.76 -8.81
CA TRP A 273 19.15 -29.88 -8.36
C TRP A 273 19.88 -31.23 -8.38
N LYS A 274 20.75 -31.45 -9.37
CA LYS A 274 21.54 -32.70 -9.46
C LYS A 274 22.66 -32.75 -8.43
N LYS A 275 23.25 -31.62 -8.06
CA LYS A 275 24.33 -31.56 -7.06
C LYS A 275 23.80 -31.84 -5.64
N ASN A 276 22.72 -31.22 -5.24
CA ASN A 276 22.09 -31.44 -3.93
C ASN A 276 21.50 -32.84 -3.76
N ARG A 277 21.16 -33.55 -4.83
CA ARG A 277 20.78 -34.97 -4.79
C ARG A 277 21.95 -35.94 -4.71
N ALA A 278 23.13 -35.51 -5.15
CA ALA A 278 24.35 -36.32 -5.04
C ALA A 278 24.97 -36.26 -3.62
N ASP A 279 24.80 -35.12 -2.94
CA ASP A 279 25.29 -34.89 -1.57
C ASP A 279 24.37 -35.48 -0.48
N LEU A 280 23.22 -36.03 -0.85
CA LEU A 280 22.25 -36.70 0.03
C LEU A 280 22.24 -38.24 -0.13
N ARG A 281 23.21 -38.80 -0.83
CA ARG A 281 23.47 -40.26 -0.94
C ARG A 281 24.84 -40.59 -0.40
#